data_3703698655f56d2e77c0e07629ec7891
#
_entry.id   3703698655f56d2e77c0e07629ec7891
#
_cell.length_a   1.000
_cell.length_b   1.000
_cell.length_c   1.000
_cell.angle_alpha   90.00
_cell.angle_beta   90.00
_cell.angle_gamma   90.00
#
_symmetry.space_group_name_H-M   'P 1'
#
loop_
_entity.id
_entity.type
_entity.pdbx_description
1 polymer ?
#
loop_
_entity_poly.entity_id
_entity_poly.type
_entity_poly.pdbx_seq_one_letter_code
_entity_poly.pdbx_strand_id
1 'polypeptide(L)'
;MRRKVGKLLGDRRVVGGVLLLIQLAIVMFGVSWASTEYHWLTPALTVLSVIIVIWLVRKYDNPMYKITWMLVIVLLPLFGGLFYLFWGNTPLNRARTQHQYEPKPPDFTDYMRTPATKELIERHPRHAARARYIEALDGMPVWTNTETKYFRIGEEMFDSMCKELRRAQKFIFLEYFIIEEGIMWDTILDILREKAAAGLDVRVLYDDVGSICTLPKNYDRYLMSLGIHAVRFNRFIPTLNTYLNYRNHRKMTIIDGNVGYMGGINLADEYINKKVRFGYWKDTGIMLRGEGTANMTALFLQMWEYVTGEDMPPLENYLPTAKLPADGYVQPFADSPLDDINIGESTYLQIIHNARKYVYITTPYLVLDNEMITALTIAAQSGVDVRILTPGIPDKKLVYMITRSYYQQLHRAGVKIYEYRPGFLHAKTIVSDDDTAVVGTINMDFRSFFLHFECATCFYNSSVVAAVKQDIMETINVSRRIDDEWLRRVPWIRSIMASVLRLFAPLL
;
A
#
# COMPACT_ATOMS: atom_id res chain seq x y z
N MET A 1 -2.43 38.85 4.54
CA MET A 1 -1.29 38.29 3.79
C MET A 1 -0.21 37.70 4.70
N ARG A 2 0.33 38.44 5.70
CA ARG A 2 1.37 37.93 6.65
C ARG A 2 1.00 36.63 7.40
N ARG A 3 -0.25 36.46 7.87
CA ARG A 3 -0.69 35.20 8.54
C ARG A 3 -0.76 33.96 7.62
N LYS A 4 -1.04 34.16 6.32
CA LYS A 4 -1.02 33.03 5.33
C LYS A 4 0.42 32.61 5.00
N VAL A 5 1.34 33.57 4.87
CA VAL A 5 2.77 33.32 4.64
C VAL A 5 3.41 32.64 5.84
N GLY A 6 3.08 33.05 7.08
CA GLY A 6 3.58 32.40 8.30
C GLY A 6 3.09 30.96 8.46
N LYS A 7 1.84 30.63 8.06
CA LYS A 7 1.37 29.25 8.01
C LYS A 7 2.06 28.42 6.92
N LEU A 8 2.36 29.04 5.76
CA LEU A 8 3.05 28.38 4.66
C LEU A 8 4.51 28.05 5.01
N LEU A 9 5.22 28.97 5.67
CA LEU A 9 6.60 28.78 6.15
C LEU A 9 6.70 27.82 7.36
N GLY A 10 5.60 27.55 8.04
CA GLY A 10 5.52 26.58 9.12
C GLY A 10 5.17 25.15 8.66
N ASP A 11 4.70 24.99 7.41
CA ASP A 11 4.36 23.67 6.88
C ASP A 11 5.63 22.86 6.52
N ARG A 12 5.84 21.75 7.21
CA ARG A 12 7.01 20.87 7.05
C ARG A 12 7.20 20.40 5.60
N ARG A 13 6.11 20.23 4.83
CA ARG A 13 6.16 19.85 3.40
C ARG A 13 6.72 20.98 2.56
N VAL A 14 6.25 22.20 2.80
CA VAL A 14 6.71 23.37 2.04
C VAL A 14 8.19 23.65 2.32
N VAL A 15 8.58 23.66 3.60
CA VAL A 15 9.98 23.84 4.00
C VAL A 15 10.85 22.70 3.43
N GLY A 16 10.42 21.44 3.56
CA GLY A 16 11.13 20.28 3.01
C GLY A 16 11.25 20.35 1.50
N GLY A 17 10.15 20.67 0.80
CA GLY A 17 10.14 20.83 -0.66
C GLY A 17 11.06 21.96 -1.14
N VAL A 18 11.06 23.12 -0.47
CA VAL A 18 11.96 24.23 -0.78
C VAL A 18 13.42 23.83 -0.55
N LEU A 19 13.74 23.15 0.56
CA LEU A 19 15.10 22.68 0.83
C LEU A 19 15.57 21.66 -0.23
N LEU A 20 14.70 20.74 -0.65
CA LEU A 20 15.02 19.80 -1.73
C LEU A 20 15.25 20.51 -3.06
N LEU A 21 14.43 21.50 -3.41
CA LEU A 21 14.61 22.31 -4.63
C LEU A 21 15.92 23.12 -4.58
N ILE A 22 16.29 23.67 -3.43
CA ILE A 22 17.55 24.38 -3.25
C ILE A 22 18.73 23.40 -3.42
N GLN A 23 18.68 22.22 -2.80
CA GLN A 23 19.72 21.19 -2.97
C GLN A 23 19.86 20.77 -4.43
N LEU A 24 18.74 20.55 -5.12
CA LEU A 24 18.72 20.22 -6.54
C LEU A 24 19.33 21.35 -7.38
N ALA A 25 18.95 22.60 -7.11
CA ALA A 25 19.49 23.77 -7.81
C ALA A 25 21.01 23.92 -7.59
N ILE A 26 21.50 23.69 -6.35
CA ILE A 26 22.95 23.73 -6.04
C ILE A 26 23.68 22.64 -6.82
N VAL A 27 23.17 21.41 -6.88
CA VAL A 27 23.78 20.32 -7.67
C VAL A 27 23.79 20.66 -9.16
N MET A 28 22.65 21.12 -9.71
CA MET A 28 22.56 21.51 -11.12
C MET A 28 23.49 22.66 -11.46
N PHE A 29 23.49 23.71 -10.65
CA PHE A 29 24.39 24.87 -10.86
C PHE A 29 25.86 24.47 -10.73
N GLY A 30 26.22 23.72 -9.68
CA GLY A 30 27.58 23.25 -9.45
C GLY A 30 28.12 22.39 -10.59
N VAL A 31 27.33 21.42 -11.07
CA VAL A 31 27.71 20.59 -12.22
C VAL A 31 27.80 21.40 -13.49
N SER A 32 26.85 22.32 -13.74
CA SER A 32 26.87 23.21 -14.90
C SER A 32 28.09 24.11 -14.90
N TRP A 33 28.40 24.76 -13.76
CA TRP A 33 29.58 25.62 -13.60
C TRP A 33 30.88 24.82 -13.77
N ALA A 34 30.99 23.65 -13.10
CA ALA A 34 32.15 22.77 -13.24
C ALA A 34 32.34 22.28 -14.68
N SER A 35 31.27 22.05 -15.45
CA SER A 35 31.35 21.62 -16.84
C SER A 35 31.81 22.73 -17.78
N THR A 36 31.63 24.00 -17.44
CA THR A 36 32.18 25.14 -18.18
C THR A 36 33.64 25.38 -17.87
N GLU A 37 34.05 25.19 -16.63
CA GLU A 37 35.45 25.37 -16.19
C GLU A 37 36.34 24.17 -16.60
N TYR A 38 35.78 22.94 -16.51
CA TYR A 38 36.50 21.71 -16.85
C TYR A 38 35.91 21.03 -18.09
N HIS A 39 36.42 21.35 -19.27
CA HIS A 39 35.88 20.86 -20.56
C HIS A 39 35.84 19.33 -20.69
N TRP A 40 36.67 18.58 -19.95
CA TRP A 40 36.62 17.12 -19.91
C TRP A 40 35.44 16.53 -19.15
N LEU A 41 34.79 17.33 -18.28
CA LEU A 41 33.72 16.85 -17.39
C LEU A 41 32.46 16.46 -18.19
N THR A 42 32.07 17.26 -19.19
CA THR A 42 30.90 16.97 -20.02
C THR A 42 31.04 15.63 -20.76
N PRO A 43 32.13 15.33 -21.50
CA PRO A 43 32.28 14.00 -22.09
C PRO A 43 32.37 12.89 -21.08
N ALA A 44 32.99 13.10 -19.91
CA ALA A 44 33.05 12.10 -18.84
C ALA A 44 31.66 11.76 -18.30
N LEU A 45 30.82 12.76 -18.04
CA LEU A 45 29.45 12.55 -17.57
C LEU A 45 28.56 11.89 -18.64
N THR A 46 28.81 12.20 -19.92
CA THR A 46 28.13 11.54 -21.05
C THR A 46 28.52 10.06 -21.11
N VAL A 47 29.79 9.73 -21.00
CA VAL A 47 30.26 8.33 -20.95
C VAL A 47 29.67 7.60 -19.74
N LEU A 48 29.66 8.24 -18.57
CA LEU A 48 29.02 7.69 -17.37
C LEU A 48 27.53 7.41 -17.60
N SER A 49 26.82 8.34 -18.24
CA SER A 49 25.39 8.17 -18.56
C SER A 49 25.17 6.98 -19.50
N VAL A 50 26.02 6.79 -20.50
CA VAL A 50 25.97 5.62 -21.40
C VAL A 50 26.22 4.32 -20.63
N ILE A 51 27.22 4.31 -19.76
CA ILE A 51 27.51 3.14 -18.90
C ILE A 51 26.32 2.80 -18.01
N ILE A 52 25.67 3.81 -17.42
CA ILE A 52 24.48 3.63 -16.58
C ILE A 52 23.32 3.06 -17.41
N VAL A 53 23.09 3.55 -18.61
CA VAL A 53 22.05 3.01 -19.52
C VAL A 53 22.31 1.54 -19.83
N ILE A 54 23.54 1.17 -20.18
CA ILE A 54 23.92 -0.22 -20.46
C ILE A 54 23.71 -1.09 -19.22
N TRP A 55 24.08 -0.58 -18.04
CA TRP A 55 23.86 -1.29 -16.79
C TRP A 55 22.36 -1.45 -16.45
N LEU A 56 21.54 -0.39 -16.68
CA LEU A 56 20.07 -0.45 -16.53
C LEU A 56 19.45 -1.53 -17.42
N VAL A 57 19.90 -1.68 -18.66
CA VAL A 57 19.40 -2.74 -19.57
C VAL A 57 19.64 -4.12 -18.97
N ARG A 58 20.79 -4.34 -18.33
CA ARG A 58 21.17 -5.64 -17.74
C ARG A 58 20.48 -5.95 -16.40
N LYS A 59 19.97 -4.93 -15.73
CA LYS A 59 19.33 -5.09 -14.41
C LYS A 59 17.97 -5.79 -14.52
N TYR A 60 17.63 -6.64 -13.55
CA TYR A 60 16.33 -7.33 -13.49
C TYR A 60 15.30 -6.47 -12.74
N ASP A 61 14.96 -5.31 -13.32
CA ASP A 61 13.92 -4.41 -12.81
C ASP A 61 12.73 -4.36 -13.77
N ASN A 62 11.59 -3.85 -13.31
CA ASN A 62 10.40 -3.63 -14.14
C ASN A 62 10.75 -2.82 -15.39
N PRO A 63 10.39 -3.28 -16.60
CA PRO A 63 10.74 -2.62 -17.87
C PRO A 63 10.28 -1.16 -17.94
N MET A 64 9.09 -0.82 -17.41
CA MET A 64 8.60 0.57 -17.44
C MET A 64 9.49 1.50 -16.60
N TYR A 65 9.96 1.03 -15.43
CA TYR A 65 10.89 1.78 -14.60
C TYR A 65 12.21 2.05 -15.33
N LYS A 66 12.76 1.02 -16.01
CA LYS A 66 13.99 1.16 -16.82
C LYS A 66 13.82 2.18 -17.96
N ILE A 67 12.73 2.06 -18.71
CA ILE A 67 12.43 2.98 -19.84
C ILE A 67 12.31 4.42 -19.33
N THR A 68 11.62 4.64 -18.21
CA THR A 68 11.47 5.98 -17.62
C THR A 68 12.82 6.60 -17.29
N TRP A 69 13.71 5.84 -16.62
CA TRP A 69 15.04 6.34 -16.28
C TRP A 69 15.94 6.53 -17.50
N MET A 70 15.89 5.63 -18.49
CA MET A 70 16.60 5.82 -19.75
C MET A 70 16.17 7.10 -20.44
N LEU A 71 14.86 7.39 -20.45
CA LEU A 71 14.32 8.64 -21.01
C LEU A 71 14.87 9.87 -20.26
N VAL A 72 14.87 9.85 -18.93
CA VAL A 72 15.42 10.93 -18.10
C VAL A 72 16.92 11.13 -18.40
N ILE A 73 17.68 10.05 -18.53
CA ILE A 73 19.13 10.10 -18.83
C ILE A 73 19.38 10.67 -20.22
N VAL A 74 18.60 10.27 -21.22
CA VAL A 74 18.74 10.75 -22.61
C VAL A 74 18.33 12.22 -22.75
N LEU A 75 17.24 12.63 -22.07
CA LEU A 75 16.78 14.03 -22.11
C LEU A 75 17.67 14.98 -21.32
N LEU A 76 18.37 14.49 -20.31
CA LEU A 76 19.23 15.27 -19.42
C LEU A 76 20.63 14.65 -19.36
N PRO A 77 21.41 14.63 -20.47
CA PRO A 77 22.64 13.84 -20.58
C PRO A 77 23.72 14.24 -19.55
N LEU A 78 23.73 15.50 -19.10
CA LEU A 78 24.68 15.98 -18.09
C LEU A 78 24.26 15.57 -16.67
N PHE A 79 22.95 15.49 -16.40
CA PHE A 79 22.40 15.32 -15.04
C PHE A 79 21.70 13.99 -14.85
N GLY A 80 21.12 13.40 -15.90
CA GLY A 80 20.24 12.24 -15.80
C GLY A 80 20.92 11.01 -15.22
N GLY A 81 22.18 10.77 -15.59
CA GLY A 81 23.00 9.70 -14.99
C GLY A 81 23.22 9.91 -13.50
N LEU A 82 23.55 11.14 -13.08
CA LEU A 82 23.69 11.50 -11.66
C LEU A 82 22.36 11.37 -10.92
N PHE A 83 21.26 11.84 -11.52
CA PHE A 83 19.92 11.69 -10.93
C PHE A 83 19.58 10.22 -10.73
N TYR A 84 19.89 9.37 -11.71
CA TYR A 84 19.68 7.94 -11.55
C TYR A 84 20.50 7.35 -10.39
N LEU A 85 21.76 7.72 -10.25
CA LEU A 85 22.61 7.24 -9.16
C LEU A 85 22.11 7.69 -7.79
N PHE A 86 21.56 8.89 -7.69
CA PHE A 86 21.03 9.43 -6.41
C PHE A 86 19.60 9.00 -6.13
N TRP A 87 18.73 8.85 -7.13
CA TRP A 87 17.30 8.61 -6.96
C TRP A 87 16.79 7.32 -7.58
N GLY A 88 17.44 6.78 -8.58
CA GLY A 88 17.01 5.58 -9.28
C GLY A 88 17.68 4.30 -8.80
N ASN A 89 18.82 4.40 -8.12
CA ASN A 89 19.59 3.22 -7.72
C ASN A 89 19.14 2.66 -6.36
N THR A 90 18.09 1.87 -6.40
CA THR A 90 17.55 1.16 -5.21
C THR A 90 18.54 0.20 -4.52
N PRO A 91 19.50 -0.52 -5.21
CA PRO A 91 20.37 -1.47 -4.53
C PRO A 91 21.34 -0.87 -3.52
N LEU A 92 21.86 0.35 -3.76
CA LEU A 92 22.74 1.01 -2.77
C LEU A 92 22.02 1.35 -1.47
N ASN A 93 20.72 1.62 -1.55
CA ASN A 93 19.87 1.87 -0.39
C ASN A 93 19.41 0.55 0.23
N ARG A 94 19.10 -0.47 -0.57
CA ARG A 94 18.78 -1.83 -0.10
C ARG A 94 19.96 -2.43 0.67
N ALA A 95 21.18 -2.38 0.17
CA ALA A 95 22.34 -2.91 0.85
C ALA A 95 22.59 -2.28 2.25
N ARG A 96 22.33 -0.96 2.39
CA ARG A 96 22.35 -0.29 3.70
C ARG A 96 21.24 -0.74 4.63
N THR A 97 20.07 -1.08 4.07
CA THR A 97 18.89 -1.46 4.82
C THR A 97 18.87 -2.96 5.08
N GLN A 98 19.34 -3.78 4.13
CA GLN A 98 19.46 -5.24 4.27
C GLN A 98 20.47 -5.66 5.35
N HIS A 99 21.57 -4.88 5.59
CA HIS A 99 22.44 -5.14 6.74
C HIS A 99 21.77 -4.86 8.09
N GLN A 100 20.68 -4.06 8.10
CA GLN A 100 19.84 -3.86 9.29
C GLN A 100 18.61 -4.79 9.28
N TYR A 101 18.23 -5.30 8.12
CA TYR A 101 17.08 -6.14 7.88
C TYR A 101 17.48 -7.29 6.93
N GLU A 102 18.22 -8.26 7.44
CA GLU A 102 17.89 -9.62 7.02
C GLU A 102 16.58 -9.92 7.71
N PRO A 103 15.48 -10.15 6.96
CA PRO A 103 14.35 -10.83 7.56
C PRO A 103 14.91 -12.21 7.94
N LYS A 104 15.38 -12.33 9.17
CA LYS A 104 15.40 -13.64 9.79
C LYS A 104 13.94 -14.06 9.61
N PRO A 105 13.65 -15.16 8.85
CA PRO A 105 12.36 -15.77 9.05
C PRO A 105 12.29 -15.90 10.55
N PRO A 106 11.36 -15.23 11.23
CA PRO A 106 11.37 -15.29 12.68
C PRO A 106 11.34 -16.76 13.03
N ASP A 107 11.89 -17.15 14.18
CA ASP A 107 11.70 -18.46 14.78
C ASP A 107 10.21 -18.80 15.04
N PHE A 108 9.34 -18.10 14.33
CA PHE A 108 7.90 -18.31 14.21
C PHE A 108 7.57 -19.64 13.53
N THR A 109 8.53 -20.25 12.81
CA THR A 109 8.24 -21.43 11.99
C THR A 109 7.59 -22.55 12.76
N ASP A 110 7.92 -22.73 14.04
CA ASP A 110 7.29 -23.76 14.85
C ASP A 110 5.88 -23.39 15.31
N TYR A 111 5.63 -22.12 15.61
CA TYR A 111 4.32 -21.60 16.03
C TYR A 111 3.39 -21.30 14.86
N MET A 112 3.94 -21.04 13.68
CA MET A 112 3.19 -20.75 12.46
C MET A 112 2.92 -22.02 11.63
N ARG A 113 3.28 -23.21 12.12
CA ARG A 113 2.93 -24.48 11.46
C ARG A 113 1.46 -24.80 11.67
N THR A 114 0.72 -24.84 10.57
CA THR A 114 -0.70 -25.18 10.58
C THR A 114 -0.98 -26.25 9.51
N PRO A 115 -1.87 -27.20 9.76
CA PRO A 115 -2.32 -28.14 8.74
C PRO A 115 -3.23 -27.50 7.70
N ALA A 116 -3.72 -26.28 7.92
CA ALA A 116 -4.73 -25.63 7.09
C ALA A 116 -4.24 -25.37 5.66
N THR A 117 -2.95 -25.03 5.45
CA THR A 117 -2.41 -24.89 4.09
C THR A 117 -2.51 -26.20 3.31
N LYS A 118 -2.14 -27.32 3.92
CA LYS A 118 -2.23 -28.65 3.30
C LYS A 118 -3.70 -29.01 3.04
N GLU A 119 -4.55 -28.80 4.00
CA GLU A 119 -5.99 -29.05 3.88
C GLU A 119 -6.63 -28.23 2.76
N LEU A 120 -6.31 -26.92 2.65
CA LEU A 120 -6.77 -26.07 1.56
C LEU A 120 -6.33 -26.61 0.19
N ILE A 121 -5.06 -27.04 0.08
CA ILE A 121 -4.50 -27.57 -1.17
C ILE A 121 -5.20 -28.86 -1.59
N GLU A 122 -5.47 -29.77 -0.65
CA GLU A 122 -6.14 -31.04 -0.91
C GLU A 122 -7.61 -30.87 -1.29
N ARG A 123 -8.33 -30.01 -0.56
CA ARG A 123 -9.77 -29.76 -0.80
C ARG A 123 -10.03 -28.83 -1.97
N HIS A 124 -9.15 -27.84 -2.19
CA HIS A 124 -9.32 -26.80 -3.18
C HIS A 124 -8.03 -26.57 -3.99
N PRO A 125 -7.63 -27.53 -4.87
CA PRO A 125 -6.36 -27.49 -5.61
C PRO A 125 -6.15 -26.22 -6.43
N ARG A 126 -7.22 -25.53 -6.82
CA ARG A 126 -7.19 -24.26 -7.56
C ARG A 126 -6.44 -23.15 -6.80
N HIS A 127 -6.47 -23.18 -5.48
CA HIS A 127 -5.81 -22.19 -4.63
C HIS A 127 -4.38 -22.55 -4.24
N ALA A 128 -3.95 -23.78 -4.57
CA ALA A 128 -2.68 -24.37 -4.13
C ALA A 128 -1.45 -23.49 -4.47
N ALA A 129 -1.38 -23.02 -5.71
CA ALA A 129 -0.24 -22.22 -6.18
C ALA A 129 -0.10 -20.92 -5.37
N ARG A 130 -1.19 -20.19 -5.18
CA ARG A 130 -1.21 -18.93 -4.45
C ARG A 130 -0.93 -19.11 -2.96
N ALA A 131 -1.57 -20.08 -2.31
CA ALA A 131 -1.37 -20.34 -0.89
C ALA A 131 0.09 -20.71 -0.59
N ARG A 132 0.69 -21.59 -1.41
CA ARG A 132 2.12 -21.96 -1.29
C ARG A 132 3.03 -20.78 -1.59
N TYR A 133 2.71 -19.96 -2.58
CA TYR A 133 3.51 -18.81 -2.98
C TYR A 133 3.63 -17.82 -1.82
N ILE A 134 2.51 -17.43 -1.20
CA ILE A 134 2.49 -16.52 -0.06
C ILE A 134 3.24 -17.15 1.13
N GLU A 135 2.96 -18.41 1.48
CA GLU A 135 3.61 -19.09 2.60
C GLU A 135 5.12 -19.23 2.41
N ALA A 136 5.57 -19.57 1.20
CA ALA A 136 7.00 -19.76 0.92
C ALA A 136 7.82 -18.48 0.92
N LEU A 137 7.22 -17.34 0.54
CA LEU A 137 7.94 -16.08 0.35
C LEU A 137 7.76 -15.10 1.51
N ASP A 138 6.60 -15.09 2.16
CA ASP A 138 6.30 -14.22 3.30
C ASP A 138 6.35 -14.96 4.65
N GLY A 139 6.42 -16.31 4.61
CA GLY A 139 6.35 -17.12 5.82
C GLY A 139 4.96 -17.17 6.46
N MET A 140 3.93 -16.65 5.79
CA MET A 140 2.57 -16.50 6.32
C MET A 140 1.68 -17.67 5.86
N PRO A 141 1.38 -18.65 6.73
CA PRO A 141 0.57 -19.80 6.38
C PRO A 141 -0.92 -19.46 6.28
N VAL A 142 -1.67 -20.41 5.74
CA VAL A 142 -3.14 -20.36 5.73
C VAL A 142 -3.67 -20.79 7.10
N TRP A 143 -4.75 -20.18 7.54
CA TRP A 143 -5.44 -20.49 8.78
C TRP A 143 -6.90 -20.87 8.52
N THR A 144 -7.44 -21.70 9.38
CA THR A 144 -8.87 -21.95 9.58
C THR A 144 -9.27 -21.46 10.99
N ASN A 145 -10.23 -22.01 11.68
CA ASN A 145 -10.62 -21.66 13.07
C ASN A 145 -10.66 -20.12 13.33
N THR A 146 -11.16 -19.38 12.35
CA THR A 146 -11.17 -17.93 12.33
C THR A 146 -12.55 -17.44 11.89
N GLU A 147 -13.21 -16.66 12.73
CA GLU A 147 -14.37 -15.87 12.33
C GLU A 147 -13.93 -14.68 11.49
N THR A 148 -14.64 -14.39 10.41
CA THR A 148 -14.33 -13.29 9.52
C THR A 148 -15.50 -12.32 9.42
N LYS A 149 -15.21 -11.02 9.30
CA LYS A 149 -16.21 -9.99 9.06
C LYS A 149 -15.70 -8.96 8.08
N TYR A 150 -16.48 -8.67 7.06
CA TYR A 150 -16.21 -7.60 6.09
C TYR A 150 -16.99 -6.33 6.48
N PHE A 151 -16.34 -5.18 6.41
CA PHE A 151 -16.93 -3.86 6.60
C PHE A 151 -16.92 -3.11 5.27
N ARG A 152 -18.10 -2.70 4.84
CA ARG A 152 -18.30 -2.00 3.57
C ARG A 152 -17.96 -0.52 3.65
N ILE A 153 -17.95 0.04 4.86
CA ILE A 153 -17.70 1.46 5.15
C ILE A 153 -16.87 1.62 6.43
N GLY A 154 -16.16 2.74 6.55
CA GLY A 154 -15.27 3.00 7.67
C GLY A 154 -16.00 3.18 8.99
N GLU A 155 -17.20 3.72 8.98
CA GLU A 155 -18.04 3.93 10.16
C GLU A 155 -18.32 2.61 10.90
N GLU A 156 -18.69 1.56 10.14
CA GLU A 156 -18.98 0.24 10.71
C GLU A 156 -17.74 -0.40 11.35
N MET A 157 -16.57 -0.27 10.67
CA MET A 157 -15.32 -0.78 11.18
C MET A 157 -14.88 -0.03 12.44
N PHE A 158 -14.99 1.30 12.46
CA PHE A 158 -14.65 2.13 13.60
C PHE A 158 -15.47 1.77 14.85
N ASP A 159 -16.79 1.67 14.70
CA ASP A 159 -17.68 1.28 15.80
C ASP A 159 -17.33 -0.11 16.36
N SER A 160 -17.04 -1.06 15.46
CA SER A 160 -16.63 -2.41 15.86
C SER A 160 -15.27 -2.39 16.58
N MET A 161 -14.30 -1.68 16.03
CA MET A 161 -12.94 -1.57 16.57
C MET A 161 -12.93 -0.92 17.95
N CYS A 162 -13.68 0.16 18.17
CA CYS A 162 -13.80 0.79 19.48
C CYS A 162 -14.39 -0.15 20.56
N LYS A 163 -15.33 -1.01 20.17
CA LYS A 163 -15.89 -2.01 21.11
C LYS A 163 -14.84 -3.03 21.52
N GLU A 164 -14.06 -3.54 20.59
CA GLU A 164 -13.03 -4.54 20.89
C GLU A 164 -11.83 -3.93 21.62
N LEU A 165 -11.40 -2.70 21.28
CA LEU A 165 -10.35 -1.98 22.01
C LEU A 165 -10.69 -1.82 23.52
N ARG A 166 -11.96 -1.50 23.85
CA ARG A 166 -12.41 -1.42 25.26
C ARG A 166 -12.36 -2.75 25.98
N ARG A 167 -12.42 -3.89 25.26
CA ARG A 167 -12.37 -5.25 25.82
C ARG A 167 -10.96 -5.80 25.97
N ALA A 168 -9.95 -5.11 25.45
CA ALA A 168 -8.56 -5.53 25.52
C ALA A 168 -8.10 -5.81 26.96
N GLN A 169 -7.34 -6.91 27.15
CA GLN A 169 -6.89 -7.39 28.46
C GLN A 169 -5.36 -7.56 28.57
N LYS A 170 -4.64 -7.69 27.43
CA LYS A 170 -3.21 -7.97 27.44
C LYS A 170 -2.43 -6.91 26.66
N PHE A 171 -2.76 -6.71 25.38
CA PHE A 171 -2.04 -5.78 24.53
C PHE A 171 -2.90 -5.23 23.40
N ILE A 172 -2.49 -4.07 22.89
CA ILE A 172 -3.07 -3.41 21.72
C ILE A 172 -1.94 -2.91 20.84
N PHE A 173 -1.92 -3.36 19.57
CA PHE A 173 -0.95 -2.91 18.57
C PHE A 173 -1.68 -2.20 17.43
N LEU A 174 -1.20 -1.01 17.08
CA LEU A 174 -1.69 -0.21 15.96
C LEU A 174 -0.55 0.10 14.99
N GLU A 175 -0.78 -0.14 13.71
CA GLU A 175 0.12 0.23 12.62
C GLU A 175 -0.68 0.95 11.55
N TYR A 176 -0.37 2.25 11.30
CA TYR A 176 -1.14 3.07 10.39
C TYR A 176 -0.28 4.03 9.56
N PHE A 177 -0.68 4.25 8.30
CA PHE A 177 -0.02 5.23 7.44
C PHE A 177 -0.39 6.66 7.83
N ILE A 178 -1.68 6.95 8.05
CA ILE A 178 -2.16 8.26 8.47
C ILE A 178 -2.86 8.16 9.82
N ILE A 179 -2.43 9.02 10.73
CA ILE A 179 -3.17 9.38 11.95
C ILE A 179 -3.42 10.89 11.89
N GLU A 180 -4.66 11.32 12.09
CA GLU A 180 -5.07 12.73 12.13
C GLU A 180 -5.87 13.00 13.40
N GLU A 181 -5.52 14.09 14.13
CA GLU A 181 -6.32 14.55 15.28
C GLU A 181 -7.75 14.85 14.84
N GLY A 182 -8.73 14.32 15.55
CA GLY A 182 -10.15 14.43 15.24
C GLY A 182 -10.97 13.37 15.96
N ILE A 183 -12.28 13.29 15.68
CA ILE A 183 -13.24 12.44 16.38
C ILE A 183 -12.79 10.98 16.41
N MET A 184 -12.33 10.46 15.27
CA MET A 184 -11.91 9.07 15.15
C MET A 184 -10.69 8.76 16.01
N TRP A 185 -9.62 9.55 15.84
CA TRP A 185 -8.38 9.31 16.57
C TRP A 185 -8.51 9.64 18.06
N ASP A 186 -9.13 10.76 18.43
CA ASP A 186 -9.26 11.16 19.82
C ASP A 186 -10.07 10.12 20.63
N THR A 187 -11.12 9.54 20.04
CA THR A 187 -11.88 8.43 20.65
C THR A 187 -11.01 7.20 20.87
N ILE A 188 -10.18 6.83 19.88
CA ILE A 188 -9.26 5.69 20.01
C ILE A 188 -8.19 6.00 21.05
N LEU A 189 -7.58 7.18 21.00
CA LEU A 189 -6.51 7.60 21.92
C LEU A 189 -6.96 7.58 23.37
N ASP A 190 -8.19 8.02 23.65
CA ASP A 190 -8.75 7.96 25.01
C ASP A 190 -8.83 6.51 25.54
N ILE A 191 -9.23 5.56 24.68
CA ILE A 191 -9.25 4.14 25.03
C ILE A 191 -7.81 3.63 25.24
N LEU A 192 -6.88 3.95 24.34
CA LEU A 192 -5.48 3.52 24.45
C LEU A 192 -4.83 4.03 25.73
N ARG A 193 -5.09 5.29 26.10
CA ARG A 193 -4.61 5.90 27.34
C ARG A 193 -5.14 5.18 28.57
N GLU A 194 -6.43 4.87 28.61
CA GLU A 194 -7.04 4.08 29.68
C GLU A 194 -6.38 2.69 29.81
N LYS A 195 -6.18 2.00 28.68
CA LYS A 195 -5.58 0.67 28.66
C LYS A 195 -4.11 0.67 29.04
N ALA A 196 -3.33 1.65 28.58
CA ALA A 196 -1.94 1.83 28.99
C ALA A 196 -1.82 2.13 30.50
N ALA A 197 -2.69 2.99 31.04
CA ALA A 197 -2.75 3.26 32.48
C ALA A 197 -3.15 2.02 33.30
N ALA A 198 -3.91 1.09 32.72
CA ALA A 198 -4.23 -0.20 33.30
C ALA A 198 -3.09 -1.25 33.19
N GLY A 199 -1.96 -0.91 32.56
CA GLY A 199 -0.77 -1.76 32.45
C GLY A 199 -0.73 -2.67 31.23
N LEU A 200 -1.58 -2.46 30.21
CA LEU A 200 -1.53 -3.21 28.98
C LEU A 200 -0.31 -2.75 28.11
N ASP A 201 0.26 -3.67 27.34
CA ASP A 201 1.28 -3.33 26.31
C ASP A 201 0.57 -2.67 25.12
N VAL A 202 0.63 -1.34 25.06
CA VAL A 202 0.02 -0.54 23.97
C VAL A 202 1.12 0.01 23.07
N ARG A 203 1.13 -0.42 21.80
CA ARG A 203 2.13 0.02 20.81
C ARG A 203 1.46 0.70 19.63
N VAL A 204 2.02 1.84 19.21
CA VAL A 204 1.55 2.60 18.05
C VAL A 204 2.73 2.85 17.11
N LEU A 205 2.64 2.34 15.89
CA LEU A 205 3.57 2.58 14.80
C LEU A 205 2.86 3.38 13.71
N TYR A 206 3.43 4.51 13.29
CA TYR A 206 2.84 5.31 12.22
C TYR A 206 3.89 5.86 11.25
N ASP A 207 3.48 6.07 10.00
CA ASP A 207 4.36 6.64 8.97
C ASP A 207 4.54 8.14 9.18
N ASP A 208 5.79 8.63 9.25
CA ASP A 208 6.08 10.05 9.50
C ASP A 208 5.65 10.95 8.35
N VAL A 209 5.74 10.48 7.08
CA VAL A 209 5.31 11.26 5.91
C VAL A 209 3.78 11.22 5.76
N GLY A 210 3.17 10.07 5.99
CA GLY A 210 1.72 9.92 5.98
C GLY A 210 1.04 10.85 6.99
N SER A 211 1.65 11.01 8.17
CA SER A 211 1.11 11.82 9.27
C SER A 211 1.77 13.19 9.44
N ILE A 212 2.66 13.61 8.50
CA ILE A 212 3.49 14.83 8.66
C ILE A 212 2.69 16.13 8.81
N CYS A 213 1.46 16.16 8.28
CA CYS A 213 0.60 17.34 8.27
C CYS A 213 -0.64 17.21 9.13
N THR A 214 -0.86 16.03 9.68
CA THR A 214 -2.05 15.66 10.43
C THR A 214 -1.77 15.52 11.92
N LEU A 215 -0.48 15.36 12.28
CA LEU A 215 -0.03 15.27 13.67
C LEU A 215 0.96 16.40 14.03
N PRO A 216 0.99 16.86 15.29
CA PRO A 216 2.00 17.76 15.82
C PRO A 216 3.43 17.17 15.72
N LYS A 217 4.43 18.06 15.80
CA LYS A 217 5.83 17.61 15.89
C LYS A 217 6.07 16.78 17.14
N ASN A 218 6.86 15.70 17.02
CA ASN A 218 7.21 14.80 18.12
C ASN A 218 5.99 14.17 18.82
N TYR A 219 4.96 13.85 18.04
CA TYR A 219 3.75 13.21 18.55
C TYR A 219 4.01 11.84 19.17
N ASP A 220 5.04 11.13 18.69
CA ASP A 220 5.57 9.91 19.32
C ASP A 220 5.92 10.12 20.80
N ARG A 221 6.60 11.24 21.13
CA ARG A 221 6.94 11.57 22.53
C ARG A 221 5.70 11.90 23.37
N TYR A 222 4.71 12.55 22.75
CA TYR A 222 3.44 12.81 23.43
C TYR A 222 2.75 11.49 23.78
N LEU A 223 2.64 10.54 22.84
CA LEU A 223 2.08 9.23 23.11
C LEU A 223 2.86 8.47 24.20
N MET A 224 4.18 8.52 24.18
CA MET A 224 5.03 7.94 25.22
C MET A 224 4.78 8.56 26.60
N SER A 225 4.48 9.86 26.68
CA SER A 225 4.13 10.50 27.95
C SER A 225 2.78 10.04 28.54
N LEU A 226 1.94 9.39 27.71
CA LEU A 226 0.68 8.75 28.11
C LEU A 226 0.85 7.26 28.46
N GLY A 227 2.07 6.74 28.48
CA GLY A 227 2.36 5.32 28.73
C GLY A 227 2.19 4.42 27.49
N ILE A 228 2.05 5.00 26.30
CA ILE A 228 1.90 4.28 25.02
C ILE A 228 3.27 4.20 24.35
N HIS A 229 3.75 3.00 24.01
CA HIS A 229 4.96 2.83 23.21
C HIS A 229 4.70 3.31 21.78
N ALA A 230 5.40 4.34 21.31
CA ALA A 230 5.12 4.94 20.02
C ALA A 230 6.40 5.15 19.20
N VAL A 231 6.36 4.75 17.93
CA VAL A 231 7.47 4.93 16.99
C VAL A 231 7.01 5.46 15.63
N ARG A 232 7.89 6.24 15.00
CA ARG A 232 7.66 6.77 13.65
C ARG A 232 8.45 5.99 12.62
N PHE A 233 7.75 5.41 11.67
CA PHE A 233 8.38 4.78 10.52
C PHE A 233 9.02 5.85 9.62
N ASN A 234 10.27 5.63 9.22
CA ASN A 234 11.05 6.37 8.22
C ASN A 234 10.85 7.90 8.31
N ARG A 235 11.44 8.50 9.36
CA ARG A 235 11.35 9.94 9.65
C ARG A 235 11.71 10.79 8.44
N PHE A 236 10.89 11.79 8.16
CA PHE A 236 11.14 12.74 7.09
C PHE A 236 12.33 13.66 7.45
N ILE A 237 13.45 13.41 6.79
CA ILE A 237 14.63 14.28 6.77
C ILE A 237 14.76 14.80 5.34
N PRO A 238 14.70 16.12 5.09
CA PRO A 238 14.76 16.68 3.74
C PRO A 238 16.19 16.56 3.17
N THR A 239 16.53 15.37 2.73
CA THR A 239 17.78 15.02 2.06
C THR A 239 17.47 14.38 0.72
N LEU A 240 18.36 14.56 -0.26
CA LEU A 240 18.26 13.92 -1.56
C LEU A 240 18.55 12.40 -1.43
N ASN A 241 17.61 11.67 -0.83
CA ASN A 241 17.74 10.23 -0.60
C ASN A 241 16.46 9.50 -1.02
N THR A 242 16.59 8.46 -1.81
CA THR A 242 15.50 7.60 -2.30
C THR A 242 14.81 6.80 -1.20
N TYR A 243 15.49 6.57 -0.07
CA TYR A 243 14.89 5.90 1.09
C TYR A 243 13.59 6.58 1.58
N LEU A 244 13.44 7.89 1.32
CA LEU A 244 12.20 8.61 1.60
C LEU A 244 10.98 8.10 0.83
N ASN A 245 11.16 7.35 -0.27
CA ASN A 245 10.06 6.78 -1.04
C ASN A 245 9.48 5.51 -0.40
N TYR A 246 10.26 4.80 0.43
CA TYR A 246 9.76 3.63 1.14
C TYR A 246 8.86 4.06 2.28
N ARG A 247 7.56 3.75 2.15
CA ARG A 247 6.55 4.16 3.13
C ARG A 247 5.85 2.94 3.72
N ASN A 248 5.50 3.03 4.99
CA ASN A 248 4.66 2.03 5.62
C ASN A 248 3.19 2.37 5.37
N HIS A 249 2.61 1.69 4.36
CA HIS A 249 1.23 1.93 3.96
C HIS A 249 0.25 0.93 4.59
N ARG A 250 0.71 0.09 5.52
CA ARG A 250 -0.13 -0.85 6.27
C ARG A 250 -1.12 -0.11 7.16
N LYS A 251 -2.27 -0.73 7.41
CA LYS A 251 -3.29 -0.26 8.34
C LYS A 251 -3.86 -1.47 9.04
N MET A 252 -3.43 -1.67 10.29
CA MET A 252 -3.89 -2.78 11.09
C MET A 252 -3.97 -2.42 12.57
N THR A 253 -4.91 -3.08 13.25
CA THR A 253 -5.07 -3.05 14.70
C THR A 253 -5.16 -4.47 15.21
N ILE A 254 -4.36 -4.85 16.21
CA ILE A 254 -4.34 -6.18 16.80
C ILE A 254 -4.64 -6.04 18.29
N ILE A 255 -5.54 -6.87 18.79
CA ILE A 255 -6.01 -6.82 20.18
C ILE A 255 -5.87 -8.21 20.77
N ASP A 256 -5.04 -8.34 21.81
CA ASP A 256 -4.79 -9.57 22.57
C ASP A 256 -4.39 -10.80 21.73
N GLY A 257 -3.93 -10.58 20.48
CA GLY A 257 -3.66 -11.64 19.50
C GLY A 257 -4.90 -12.37 18.98
N ASN A 258 -6.09 -12.06 19.53
CA ASN A 258 -7.33 -12.75 19.21
C ASN A 258 -8.23 -12.02 18.22
N VAL A 259 -8.08 -10.70 18.08
CA VAL A 259 -8.86 -9.87 17.16
C VAL A 259 -7.92 -9.00 16.34
N GLY A 260 -8.06 -9.04 15.02
CA GLY A 260 -7.29 -8.23 14.10
C GLY A 260 -8.18 -7.47 13.14
N TYR A 261 -7.92 -6.18 12.93
CA TYR A 261 -8.54 -5.34 11.90
C TYR A 261 -7.51 -4.99 10.84
N MET A 262 -7.88 -5.04 9.57
CA MET A 262 -7.05 -4.68 8.43
C MET A 262 -7.91 -4.09 7.29
N GLY A 263 -7.34 -3.20 6.47
CA GLY A 263 -8.06 -2.65 5.31
C GLY A 263 -7.47 -1.35 4.80
N GLY A 264 -8.24 -0.61 4.00
CA GLY A 264 -7.82 0.68 3.43
C GLY A 264 -7.95 1.87 4.39
N ILE A 265 -8.65 1.70 5.51
CA ILE A 265 -9.10 2.75 6.43
C ILE A 265 -7.95 3.23 7.31
N ASN A 266 -7.58 4.52 7.21
CA ASN A 266 -6.67 5.18 8.15
C ASN A 266 -7.43 5.76 9.36
N LEU A 267 -6.70 6.28 10.35
CA LEU A 267 -7.27 6.89 11.55
C LEU A 267 -7.45 8.41 11.35
N ALA A 268 -8.46 8.77 10.56
CA ALA A 268 -8.81 10.16 10.27
C ALA A 268 -10.31 10.29 9.95
N ASP A 269 -10.87 11.45 10.23
CA ASP A 269 -12.32 11.71 10.19
C ASP A 269 -12.96 11.59 8.81
N GLU A 270 -12.20 11.76 7.72
CA GLU A 270 -12.71 11.51 6.38
C GLU A 270 -13.05 10.04 6.13
N TYR A 271 -12.34 9.10 6.75
CA TYR A 271 -12.60 7.65 6.59
C TYR A 271 -13.90 7.20 7.28
N ILE A 272 -14.40 7.97 8.22
CA ILE A 272 -15.69 7.74 8.89
C ILE A 272 -16.73 8.80 8.52
N ASN A 273 -16.50 9.55 7.42
CA ASN A 273 -17.37 10.59 6.88
C ASN A 273 -17.80 11.68 7.87
N LYS A 274 -17.04 11.91 8.95
CA LYS A 274 -17.22 13.05 9.86
C LYS A 274 -16.60 14.33 9.30
N LYS A 275 -15.73 14.20 8.30
CA LYS A 275 -15.12 15.30 7.55
C LYS A 275 -15.30 15.06 6.06
N VAL A 276 -16.08 15.91 5.41
CA VAL A 276 -16.29 15.80 3.95
C VAL A 276 -15.11 16.44 3.22
N ARG A 277 -14.39 15.66 2.42
CA ARG A 277 -13.22 16.14 1.68
C ARG A 277 -13.35 15.98 0.17
N PHE A 278 -13.82 14.83 -0.32
CA PHE A 278 -14.00 14.50 -1.74
C PHE A 278 -15.35 13.80 -1.98
N GLY A 279 -16.43 14.36 -1.41
CA GLY A 279 -17.72 13.68 -1.36
C GLY A 279 -17.74 12.58 -0.30
N TYR A 280 -18.60 11.57 -0.49
CA TYR A 280 -18.65 10.41 0.42
C TYR A 280 -17.38 9.57 0.25
N TRP A 281 -16.67 9.34 1.34
CA TRP A 281 -15.46 8.51 1.37
C TRP A 281 -15.84 7.06 1.59
N LYS A 282 -15.69 6.23 0.55
CA LYS A 282 -15.96 4.80 0.62
C LYS A 282 -14.66 4.03 0.72
N ASP A 283 -14.45 3.41 1.87
CA ASP A 283 -13.33 2.51 2.11
C ASP A 283 -13.81 1.25 2.82
N THR A 284 -13.00 0.20 2.80
CA THR A 284 -13.37 -1.13 3.29
C THR A 284 -12.33 -1.69 4.23
N GLY A 285 -12.78 -2.58 5.10
CA GLY A 285 -11.89 -3.32 5.97
C GLY A 285 -12.46 -4.68 6.37
N ILE A 286 -11.64 -5.43 7.10
CA ILE A 286 -11.99 -6.74 7.63
C ILE A 286 -11.69 -6.82 9.12
N MET A 287 -12.38 -7.72 9.82
CA MET A 287 -12.01 -8.22 11.13
C MET A 287 -11.78 -9.72 11.04
N LEU A 288 -10.69 -10.16 11.60
CA LEU A 288 -10.41 -11.55 11.90
C LEU A 288 -10.49 -11.76 13.41
N ARG A 289 -11.09 -12.85 13.83
CA ARG A 289 -11.09 -13.28 15.23
C ARG A 289 -10.73 -14.76 15.29
N GLY A 290 -9.68 -15.11 16.03
CA GLY A 290 -9.17 -16.48 16.15
C GLY A 290 -7.79 -16.67 15.54
N GLU A 291 -7.46 -17.88 15.09
CA GLU A 291 -6.10 -18.29 14.73
C GLU A 291 -5.47 -17.47 13.60
N GLY A 292 -6.26 -16.99 12.63
CA GLY A 292 -5.74 -16.18 11.51
C GLY A 292 -5.12 -14.84 11.91
N THR A 293 -5.36 -14.35 13.15
CA THR A 293 -4.70 -13.14 13.65
C THR A 293 -3.22 -13.35 13.94
N ALA A 294 -2.72 -14.59 14.02
CA ALA A 294 -1.31 -14.89 14.25
C ALA A 294 -0.42 -14.24 13.19
N ASN A 295 -0.80 -14.34 11.90
CA ASN A 295 -0.05 -13.68 10.82
C ASN A 295 0.02 -12.18 11.02
N MET A 296 -1.11 -11.52 11.38
CA MET A 296 -1.14 -10.08 11.60
C MET A 296 -0.23 -9.66 12.76
N THR A 297 -0.24 -10.44 13.85
CA THR A 297 0.63 -10.21 15.01
C THR A 297 2.10 -10.34 14.65
N ALA A 298 2.45 -11.38 13.89
CA ALA A 298 3.80 -11.60 13.41
C ALA A 298 4.27 -10.43 12.52
N LEU A 299 3.44 -10.00 11.57
CA LEU A 299 3.73 -8.88 10.66
C LEU A 299 3.96 -7.56 11.40
N PHE A 300 3.17 -7.29 12.45
CA PHE A 300 3.37 -6.10 13.29
C PHE A 300 4.69 -6.17 14.06
N LEU A 301 4.97 -7.29 14.71
CA LEU A 301 6.17 -7.45 15.53
C LEU A 301 7.44 -7.38 14.67
N GLN A 302 7.44 -7.97 13.46
CA GLN A 302 8.53 -7.81 12.49
C GLN A 302 8.78 -6.35 12.11
N MET A 303 7.71 -5.58 11.86
CA MET A 303 7.85 -4.17 11.53
C MET A 303 8.28 -3.35 12.74
N TRP A 304 7.84 -3.71 13.94
CA TRP A 304 8.26 -3.06 15.18
C TRP A 304 9.77 -3.26 15.41
N GLU A 305 10.27 -4.50 15.32
CA GLU A 305 11.69 -4.82 15.41
C GLU A 305 12.50 -4.05 14.36
N TYR A 306 12.03 -4.05 13.10
CA TYR A 306 12.68 -3.32 12.01
C TYR A 306 12.84 -1.82 12.28
N VAL A 307 11.83 -1.19 12.88
CA VAL A 307 11.87 0.27 13.13
C VAL A 307 12.64 0.62 14.39
N THR A 308 12.56 -0.20 15.44
CA THR A 308 13.16 0.08 16.75
C THR A 308 14.55 -0.48 16.89
N GLY A 309 14.88 -1.58 16.22
CA GLY A 309 16.08 -2.38 16.45
C GLY A 309 16.03 -3.16 17.77
N GLU A 310 14.87 -3.21 18.42
CA GLU A 310 14.67 -4.02 19.64
C GLU A 310 14.45 -5.47 19.24
N ASP A 311 15.04 -6.42 19.97
CA ASP A 311 14.75 -7.84 19.76
C ASP A 311 13.26 -8.13 19.95
N MET A 312 12.72 -8.97 19.07
CA MET A 312 11.32 -9.38 19.20
C MET A 312 11.09 -10.13 20.50
N PRO A 313 10.03 -9.77 21.24
CA PRO A 313 9.62 -10.58 22.38
C PRO A 313 9.15 -11.97 21.90
N PRO A 314 9.20 -12.99 22.78
CA PRO A 314 8.72 -14.32 22.41
C PRO A 314 7.30 -14.26 21.88
N LEU A 315 7.08 -14.73 20.64
CA LEU A 315 5.78 -14.67 19.95
C LEU A 315 4.67 -15.38 20.72
N GLU A 316 5.02 -16.41 21.46
CA GLU A 316 4.09 -17.21 22.29
C GLU A 316 3.18 -16.36 23.18
N ASN A 317 3.69 -15.22 23.66
CA ASN A 317 2.94 -14.31 24.51
C ASN A 317 1.84 -13.54 23.76
N TYR A 318 1.92 -13.53 22.42
CA TYR A 318 1.08 -12.73 21.53
C TYR A 318 0.21 -13.57 20.60
N LEU A 319 0.35 -14.91 20.69
CA LEU A 319 -0.45 -15.83 19.87
C LEU A 319 -1.94 -15.81 20.26
N PRO A 320 -2.83 -16.08 19.28
CA PRO A 320 -4.24 -16.23 19.55
C PRO A 320 -4.52 -17.43 20.46
N THR A 321 -5.41 -17.23 21.42
CA THR A 321 -5.89 -18.27 22.33
C THR A 321 -7.29 -18.77 21.97
N ALA A 322 -8.02 -18.00 21.15
CA ALA A 322 -9.38 -18.32 20.74
C ALA A 322 -9.37 -19.22 19.50
N LYS A 323 -10.10 -20.35 19.58
CA LYS A 323 -10.42 -21.21 18.45
C LYS A 323 -11.90 -21.06 18.14
N LEU A 324 -12.21 -20.61 16.94
CA LEU A 324 -13.58 -20.35 16.52
C LEU A 324 -13.96 -21.26 15.34
N PRO A 325 -15.27 -21.46 15.10
CA PRO A 325 -15.68 -22.20 13.92
C PRO A 325 -15.08 -21.61 12.65
N ALA A 326 -14.61 -22.47 11.75
CA ALA A 326 -14.03 -22.04 10.49
C ALA A 326 -15.07 -21.35 9.60
N ASP A 327 -14.71 -20.20 9.02
CA ASP A 327 -15.41 -19.56 7.94
C ASP A 327 -14.51 -19.59 6.67
N GLY A 328 -14.36 -20.78 6.09
CA GLY A 328 -13.40 -21.02 5.03
C GLY A 328 -11.95 -20.95 5.52
N TYR A 329 -11.07 -20.31 4.72
CA TYR A 329 -9.65 -20.17 5.03
C TYR A 329 -9.23 -18.71 4.85
N VAL A 330 -8.30 -18.27 5.69
CA VAL A 330 -7.73 -16.92 5.67
C VAL A 330 -6.21 -16.97 5.64
N GLN A 331 -5.60 -16.04 4.90
CA GLN A 331 -4.15 -15.92 4.82
C GLN A 331 -3.78 -14.43 4.79
N PRO A 332 -3.65 -13.78 5.97
CA PRO A 332 -3.04 -12.46 6.05
C PRO A 332 -1.58 -12.53 5.61
N PHE A 333 -1.15 -11.58 4.77
CA PHE A 333 0.20 -11.50 4.24
C PHE A 333 0.63 -10.04 4.09
N ALA A 334 1.93 -9.85 3.89
CA ALA A 334 2.50 -8.53 3.64
C ALA A 334 3.30 -8.51 2.34
N ASP A 335 3.61 -7.30 1.91
CA ASP A 335 4.54 -7.02 0.84
C ASP A 335 5.61 -6.03 1.33
N SER A 336 6.83 -6.16 0.84
CA SER A 336 7.97 -5.36 1.25
C SER A 336 8.71 -4.80 0.04
N PRO A 337 9.08 -3.51 0.04
CA PRO A 337 9.89 -2.93 -1.03
C PRO A 337 11.39 -3.25 -0.88
N LEU A 338 11.79 -4.01 0.14
CA LEU A 338 13.20 -4.26 0.46
C LEU A 338 13.78 -5.50 -0.24
N ASP A 339 12.94 -6.35 -0.77
CA ASP A 339 13.33 -7.52 -1.57
C ASP A 339 12.95 -7.35 -3.05
N ASP A 340 13.23 -8.34 -3.89
CA ASP A 340 12.91 -8.35 -5.32
C ASP A 340 11.60 -9.09 -5.63
N ILE A 341 10.78 -9.34 -4.60
CA ILE A 341 9.58 -10.18 -4.69
C ILE A 341 8.35 -9.31 -4.43
N ASN A 342 7.49 -9.16 -5.43
CA ASN A 342 6.24 -8.39 -5.30
C ASN A 342 5.09 -9.37 -5.02
N ILE A 343 4.87 -9.69 -3.75
CA ILE A 343 3.86 -10.67 -3.33
C ILE A 343 2.45 -10.17 -3.64
N GLY A 344 2.19 -8.88 -3.42
CA GLY A 344 0.90 -8.27 -3.65
C GLY A 344 0.48 -8.30 -5.12
N GLU A 345 1.37 -7.84 -6.01
CA GLU A 345 1.13 -7.86 -7.45
C GLU A 345 0.97 -9.30 -7.98
N SER A 346 1.89 -10.19 -7.58
CA SER A 346 1.86 -11.60 -7.98
C SER A 346 0.59 -12.30 -7.52
N THR A 347 0.09 -11.98 -6.32
CA THR A 347 -1.18 -12.50 -5.81
C THR A 347 -2.36 -12.04 -6.68
N TYR A 348 -2.40 -10.76 -7.08
CA TYR A 348 -3.44 -10.23 -7.96
C TYR A 348 -3.35 -10.85 -9.36
N LEU A 349 -2.15 -10.99 -9.93
CA LEU A 349 -1.93 -11.66 -11.22
C LEU A 349 -2.42 -13.11 -11.18
N GLN A 350 -2.12 -13.87 -10.13
CA GLN A 350 -2.59 -15.25 -9.98
C GLN A 350 -4.12 -15.33 -9.89
N ILE A 351 -4.80 -14.38 -9.22
CA ILE A 351 -6.26 -14.35 -9.16
C ILE A 351 -6.84 -14.09 -10.55
N ILE A 352 -6.30 -13.10 -11.28
CA ILE A 352 -6.77 -12.74 -12.62
C ILE A 352 -6.56 -13.89 -13.62
N HIS A 353 -5.37 -14.52 -13.61
CA HIS A 353 -5.07 -15.66 -14.50
C HIS A 353 -5.91 -16.91 -14.19
N ASN A 354 -6.28 -17.12 -12.93
CA ASN A 354 -7.11 -18.25 -12.51
C ASN A 354 -8.61 -17.99 -12.63
N ALA A 355 -9.04 -16.76 -12.93
CA ALA A 355 -10.44 -16.40 -13.06
C ALA A 355 -11.09 -17.14 -14.24
N ARG A 356 -12.30 -17.67 -14.03
CA ARG A 356 -13.08 -18.44 -15.03
C ARG A 356 -14.40 -17.80 -15.37
N LYS A 357 -15.06 -17.18 -14.40
CA LYS A 357 -16.37 -16.54 -14.56
C LYS A 357 -16.26 -15.03 -14.49
N TYR A 358 -15.63 -14.52 -13.44
CA TYR A 358 -15.49 -13.09 -13.24
C TYR A 358 -14.31 -12.74 -12.34
N VAL A 359 -13.82 -11.51 -12.48
CA VAL A 359 -12.94 -10.84 -11.53
C VAL A 359 -13.38 -9.37 -11.40
N TYR A 360 -13.68 -8.95 -10.17
CA TYR A 360 -14.10 -7.57 -9.86
C TYR A 360 -13.08 -6.93 -8.93
N ILE A 361 -12.69 -5.70 -9.23
CA ILE A 361 -11.59 -4.99 -8.59
C ILE A 361 -12.05 -3.60 -8.18
N THR A 362 -11.72 -3.16 -6.96
CA THR A 362 -11.79 -1.76 -6.54
C THR A 362 -10.39 -1.25 -6.24
N THR A 363 -10.07 -0.05 -6.72
CA THR A 363 -8.80 0.61 -6.43
C THR A 363 -8.93 2.12 -6.57
N PRO A 364 -8.33 2.92 -5.66
CA PRO A 364 -8.32 4.36 -5.79
C PRO A 364 -7.41 4.85 -6.94
N TYR A 365 -6.38 4.08 -7.26
CA TYR A 365 -5.41 4.40 -8.28
C TYR A 365 -5.20 3.22 -9.22
N LEU A 366 -5.28 3.49 -10.52
CA LEU A 366 -5.10 2.49 -11.56
C LEU A 366 -3.89 2.92 -12.40
N VAL A 367 -2.71 2.48 -11.99
CA VAL A 367 -1.43 2.81 -12.63
C VAL A 367 -0.68 1.51 -12.87
N LEU A 368 -1.06 0.85 -13.97
CA LEU A 368 -0.70 -0.53 -14.26
C LEU A 368 0.62 -0.64 -15.03
N ASP A 369 1.35 -1.69 -14.76
CA ASP A 369 2.44 -2.13 -15.60
C ASP A 369 1.93 -3.01 -16.76
N ASN A 370 2.84 -3.52 -17.57
CA ASN A 370 2.50 -4.32 -18.74
C ASN A 370 1.93 -5.70 -18.37
N GLU A 371 2.43 -6.30 -17.32
CA GLU A 371 2.05 -7.61 -16.83
C GLU A 371 0.58 -7.61 -16.40
N MET A 372 0.19 -6.62 -15.60
CA MET A 372 -1.18 -6.45 -15.12
C MET A 372 -2.16 -6.14 -16.27
N ILE A 373 -1.76 -5.25 -17.21
CA ILE A 373 -2.58 -4.94 -18.41
C ILE A 373 -2.80 -6.19 -19.23
N THR A 374 -1.75 -6.99 -19.44
CA THR A 374 -1.81 -8.21 -20.23
C THR A 374 -2.72 -9.25 -19.57
N ALA A 375 -2.60 -9.45 -18.26
CA ALA A 375 -3.44 -10.37 -17.50
C ALA A 375 -4.93 -9.99 -17.61
N LEU A 376 -5.28 -8.72 -17.36
CA LEU A 376 -6.64 -8.21 -17.48
C LEU A 376 -7.20 -8.32 -18.90
N THR A 377 -6.36 -8.07 -19.91
CA THR A 377 -6.72 -8.19 -21.33
C THR A 377 -7.03 -9.63 -21.70
N ILE A 378 -6.14 -10.56 -21.35
CA ILE A 378 -6.33 -11.99 -21.63
C ILE A 378 -7.60 -12.50 -20.94
N ALA A 379 -7.79 -12.19 -19.65
CA ALA A 379 -8.96 -12.61 -18.91
C ALA A 379 -10.27 -12.13 -19.61
N ALA A 380 -10.36 -10.83 -19.95
CA ALA A 380 -11.54 -10.26 -20.59
C ALA A 380 -11.78 -10.85 -21.98
N GLN A 381 -10.74 -11.01 -22.80
CA GLN A 381 -10.85 -11.60 -24.15
C GLN A 381 -11.14 -13.10 -24.12
N SER A 382 -10.83 -13.78 -23.02
CA SER A 382 -11.18 -15.19 -22.79
C SER A 382 -12.62 -15.38 -22.27
N GLY A 383 -13.41 -14.29 -22.16
CA GLY A 383 -14.81 -14.35 -21.74
C GLY A 383 -15.04 -14.19 -20.24
N VAL A 384 -14.01 -13.89 -19.45
CA VAL A 384 -14.17 -13.57 -18.04
C VAL A 384 -14.79 -12.18 -17.89
N ASP A 385 -15.81 -12.04 -17.04
CA ASP A 385 -16.39 -10.73 -16.72
C ASP A 385 -15.46 -9.91 -15.82
N VAL A 386 -14.61 -9.07 -16.44
CA VAL A 386 -13.65 -8.22 -15.74
C VAL A 386 -14.26 -6.86 -15.48
N ARG A 387 -14.36 -6.45 -14.20
CA ARG A 387 -14.87 -5.14 -13.79
C ARG A 387 -13.88 -4.43 -12.88
N ILE A 388 -13.62 -3.14 -13.16
CA ILE A 388 -12.75 -2.28 -12.38
C ILE A 388 -13.52 -1.04 -11.95
N LEU A 389 -13.49 -0.73 -10.65
CA LEU A 389 -14.09 0.45 -10.06
C LEU A 389 -13.01 1.40 -9.58
N THR A 390 -13.13 2.66 -9.96
CA THR A 390 -12.20 3.74 -9.58
C THR A 390 -12.99 4.94 -9.05
N PRO A 391 -12.34 5.92 -8.37
CA PRO A 391 -13.03 7.12 -7.91
C PRO A 391 -13.58 7.96 -9.06
N GLY A 392 -14.75 8.57 -8.87
CA GLY A 392 -15.29 9.59 -9.77
C GLY A 392 -14.82 11.01 -9.40
N ILE A 393 -14.51 11.25 -8.12
CA ILE A 393 -13.94 12.50 -7.60
C ILE A 393 -12.51 12.20 -7.11
N PRO A 394 -11.46 12.80 -7.71
CA PRO A 394 -10.09 12.48 -7.36
C PRO A 394 -9.58 13.25 -6.14
N ASP A 395 -8.72 12.64 -5.35
CA ASP A 395 -7.86 13.30 -4.36
C ASP A 395 -6.60 13.92 -4.99
N LYS A 396 -6.03 13.25 -6.00
CA LYS A 396 -4.79 13.65 -6.72
C LYS A 396 -5.06 13.75 -8.22
N LYS A 397 -5.15 14.98 -8.73
CA LYS A 397 -5.51 15.24 -10.13
C LYS A 397 -4.57 14.59 -11.15
N LEU A 398 -3.26 14.58 -10.89
CA LEU A 398 -2.28 13.98 -11.81
C LEU A 398 -2.43 12.47 -11.88
N VAL A 399 -2.54 11.78 -10.74
CA VAL A 399 -2.74 10.34 -10.68
C VAL A 399 -4.06 9.94 -11.34
N TYR A 400 -5.10 10.76 -11.18
CA TYR A 400 -6.38 10.54 -11.83
C TYR A 400 -6.32 10.66 -13.37
N MET A 401 -5.51 11.61 -13.88
CA MET A 401 -5.26 11.70 -15.33
C MET A 401 -4.57 10.44 -15.86
N ILE A 402 -3.59 9.93 -15.12
CA ILE A 402 -2.89 8.69 -15.47
C ILE A 402 -3.85 7.50 -15.40
N THR A 403 -4.63 7.34 -14.32
CA THR A 403 -5.67 6.31 -14.21
C THR A 403 -6.56 6.28 -15.44
N ARG A 404 -7.07 7.42 -15.87
CA ARG A 404 -7.94 7.53 -17.06
C ARG A 404 -7.24 7.21 -18.38
N SER A 405 -5.91 7.31 -18.46
CA SER A 405 -5.16 6.95 -19.66
C SER A 405 -5.22 5.45 -20.00
N TYR A 406 -5.48 4.61 -18.99
CA TYR A 406 -5.62 3.16 -19.18
C TYR A 406 -7.03 2.76 -19.67
N TYR A 407 -8.05 3.61 -19.49
CA TYR A 407 -9.45 3.25 -19.78
C TYR A 407 -9.68 2.81 -21.20
N GLN A 408 -9.16 3.54 -22.18
CA GLN A 408 -9.37 3.22 -23.59
C GLN A 408 -8.77 1.86 -23.96
N GLN A 409 -7.57 1.56 -23.46
CA GLN A 409 -6.87 0.30 -23.73
C GLN A 409 -7.62 -0.88 -23.11
N LEU A 410 -7.99 -0.78 -21.84
CA LEU A 410 -8.72 -1.82 -21.11
C LEU A 410 -10.15 -2.02 -21.65
N HIS A 411 -10.86 -0.92 -21.97
CA HIS A 411 -12.19 -0.99 -22.55
C HIS A 411 -12.21 -1.71 -23.89
N ARG A 412 -11.22 -1.43 -24.78
CA ARG A 412 -11.06 -2.14 -26.05
C ARG A 412 -10.79 -3.63 -25.87
N ALA A 413 -10.16 -4.03 -24.78
CA ALA A 413 -9.93 -5.42 -24.43
C ALA A 413 -11.21 -6.13 -23.88
N GLY A 414 -12.29 -5.38 -23.60
CA GLY A 414 -13.54 -5.91 -23.03
C GLY A 414 -13.70 -5.73 -21.51
N VAL A 415 -12.72 -5.07 -20.85
CA VAL A 415 -12.81 -4.75 -19.42
C VAL A 415 -13.86 -3.67 -19.19
N LYS A 416 -14.77 -3.90 -18.23
CA LYS A 416 -15.83 -2.96 -17.85
C LYS A 416 -15.34 -2.04 -16.74
N ILE A 417 -15.27 -0.74 -16.99
CA ILE A 417 -14.73 0.26 -16.05
C ILE A 417 -15.89 1.11 -15.52
N TYR A 418 -15.84 1.39 -14.20
CA TYR A 418 -16.84 2.19 -13.50
C TYR A 418 -16.19 3.27 -12.65
N GLU A 419 -16.71 4.50 -12.72
CA GLU A 419 -16.31 5.60 -11.83
C GLU A 419 -17.37 5.83 -10.75
N TYR A 420 -16.98 5.68 -9.48
CA TYR A 420 -17.84 5.89 -8.31
C TYR A 420 -18.26 7.37 -8.20
N ARG A 421 -19.55 7.66 -8.32
CA ARG A 421 -20.08 9.04 -8.42
C ARG A 421 -20.25 9.76 -7.08
N PRO A 422 -20.64 9.09 -5.97
CA PRO A 422 -20.94 9.79 -4.72
C PRO A 422 -19.73 10.47 -4.08
N GLY A 423 -18.49 10.05 -4.44
CA GLY A 423 -17.30 10.63 -3.84
C GLY A 423 -16.00 9.92 -4.20
N PHE A 424 -15.15 9.70 -3.20
CA PHE A 424 -13.86 9.06 -3.35
C PHE A 424 -13.92 7.59 -2.94
N LEU A 425 -13.73 6.69 -3.90
CA LEU A 425 -13.60 5.26 -3.65
C LEU A 425 -12.16 4.94 -3.28
N HIS A 426 -11.92 4.58 -2.04
CA HIS A 426 -10.58 4.26 -1.53
C HIS A 426 -10.39 2.77 -1.19
N ALA A 427 -11.41 1.94 -1.40
CA ALA A 427 -11.34 0.49 -1.21
C ALA A 427 -10.31 -0.17 -2.12
N LYS A 428 -9.60 -1.18 -1.61
CA LYS A 428 -8.66 -2.01 -2.33
C LYS A 428 -9.08 -3.46 -2.13
N THR A 429 -9.89 -3.94 -3.06
CA THR A 429 -10.43 -5.29 -3.01
C THR A 429 -10.38 -5.95 -4.38
N ILE A 430 -10.18 -7.24 -4.40
CA ILE A 430 -10.34 -8.09 -5.57
C ILE A 430 -11.18 -9.29 -5.17
N VAL A 431 -12.15 -9.68 -6.00
CA VAL A 431 -12.97 -10.88 -5.80
C VAL A 431 -13.13 -11.62 -7.11
N SER A 432 -13.05 -12.95 -7.06
CA SER A 432 -13.15 -13.82 -8.23
C SER A 432 -13.95 -15.08 -7.93
N ASP A 433 -14.78 -15.48 -8.87
CA ASP A 433 -15.40 -16.81 -9.06
C ASP A 433 -16.16 -17.37 -7.84
N ASP A 434 -16.59 -16.54 -6.90
CA ASP A 434 -17.29 -16.90 -5.66
C ASP A 434 -16.46 -17.75 -4.66
N ASP A 435 -15.15 -17.85 -4.88
CA ASP A 435 -14.26 -18.66 -4.05
C ASP A 435 -13.03 -17.94 -3.50
N THR A 436 -12.72 -16.75 -4.00
CA THR A 436 -11.54 -15.97 -3.62
C THR A 436 -11.84 -14.50 -3.46
N ALA A 437 -11.33 -13.88 -2.41
CA ALA A 437 -11.24 -12.43 -2.27
C ALA A 437 -9.92 -12.00 -1.63
N VAL A 438 -9.46 -10.78 -1.92
CA VAL A 438 -8.40 -10.10 -1.17
C VAL A 438 -8.90 -8.74 -0.75
N VAL A 439 -8.67 -8.40 0.51
CA VAL A 439 -8.99 -7.11 1.11
C VAL A 439 -7.75 -6.62 1.87
N GLY A 440 -7.32 -5.38 1.63
CA GLY A 440 -6.13 -4.87 2.29
C GLY A 440 -5.79 -3.43 1.95
N THR A 441 -4.49 -3.15 1.91
CA THR A 441 -3.96 -1.81 1.68
C THR A 441 -3.42 -1.61 0.25
N ILE A 442 -3.26 -2.68 -0.52
CA ILE A 442 -2.55 -2.74 -1.80
C ILE A 442 -3.37 -2.07 -2.92
N ASN A 443 -2.93 -0.91 -3.39
CA ASN A 443 -3.49 -0.29 -4.59
C ASN A 443 -2.96 -0.96 -5.87
N MET A 444 -3.67 -0.79 -6.98
CA MET A 444 -3.15 -1.18 -8.29
C MET A 444 -2.28 -0.06 -8.89
N ASP A 445 -1.19 0.25 -8.22
CA ASP A 445 -0.21 1.26 -8.66
C ASP A 445 1.23 0.88 -8.32
N PHE A 446 2.19 1.53 -9.02
CA PHE A 446 3.62 1.28 -8.84
C PHE A 446 4.12 1.50 -7.41
N ARG A 447 3.54 2.46 -6.67
CA ARG A 447 3.97 2.71 -5.29
C ARG A 447 3.62 1.54 -4.38
N SER A 448 2.41 1.02 -4.50
CA SER A 448 1.98 -0.13 -3.70
C SER A 448 2.75 -1.39 -4.06
N PHE A 449 3.02 -1.64 -5.34
CA PHE A 449 3.71 -2.85 -5.76
C PHE A 449 5.23 -2.84 -5.53
N PHE A 450 5.88 -1.66 -5.54
CA PHE A 450 7.36 -1.61 -5.57
C PHE A 450 8.01 -0.74 -4.49
N LEU A 451 7.26 0.13 -3.81
CA LEU A 451 7.83 1.15 -2.92
C LEU A 451 7.26 1.17 -1.51
N HIS A 452 6.13 0.52 -1.28
CA HIS A 452 5.46 0.55 0.01
C HIS A 452 5.51 -0.81 0.71
N PHE A 453 5.59 -0.75 2.05
CA PHE A 453 5.17 -1.88 2.86
C PHE A 453 3.65 -1.93 2.86
N GLU A 454 3.10 -3.01 2.39
CA GLU A 454 1.66 -3.22 2.27
C GLU A 454 1.23 -4.46 3.06
N CYS A 455 -0.07 -4.62 3.30
CA CYS A 455 -0.64 -5.85 3.85
C CYS A 455 -2.03 -6.10 3.28
N ALA A 456 -2.39 -7.36 3.18
CA ALA A 456 -3.70 -7.79 2.77
C ALA A 456 -4.05 -9.16 3.36
N THR A 457 -5.33 -9.51 3.33
CA THR A 457 -5.79 -10.86 3.67
C THR A 457 -6.41 -11.52 2.45
N CYS A 458 -5.89 -12.67 2.09
CA CYS A 458 -6.50 -13.55 1.09
C CYS A 458 -7.54 -14.46 1.78
N PHE A 459 -8.75 -14.50 1.24
CA PHE A 459 -9.86 -15.33 1.69
C PHE A 459 -10.12 -16.42 0.66
N TYR A 460 -10.30 -17.66 1.12
CA TYR A 460 -10.61 -18.80 0.28
C TYR A 460 -11.87 -19.46 0.81
N ASN A 461 -12.91 -19.51 -0.02
CA ASN A 461 -14.21 -20.12 0.30
C ASN A 461 -14.82 -19.60 1.62
N SER A 462 -14.58 -18.34 1.97
CA SER A 462 -15.11 -17.64 3.15
C SER A 462 -16.35 -16.83 2.80
N SER A 463 -17.20 -16.55 3.79
CA SER A 463 -18.37 -15.68 3.63
C SER A 463 -17.99 -14.26 3.19
N VAL A 464 -16.78 -13.80 3.49
CA VAL A 464 -16.22 -12.51 3.01
C VAL A 464 -16.24 -12.42 1.50
N VAL A 465 -16.02 -13.52 0.77
CA VAL A 465 -16.03 -13.53 -0.71
C VAL A 465 -17.38 -13.03 -1.24
N ALA A 466 -18.48 -13.56 -0.72
CA ALA A 466 -19.83 -13.13 -1.10
C ALA A 466 -20.10 -11.68 -0.68
N ALA A 467 -19.65 -11.27 0.51
CA ALA A 467 -19.84 -9.92 1.03
C ALA A 467 -19.10 -8.87 0.18
N VAL A 468 -17.85 -9.13 -0.22
CA VAL A 468 -17.07 -8.26 -1.11
C VAL A 468 -17.73 -8.15 -2.48
N LYS A 469 -18.17 -9.27 -3.07
CA LYS A 469 -18.89 -9.28 -4.35
C LYS A 469 -20.14 -8.42 -4.29
N GLN A 470 -20.97 -8.62 -3.26
CA GLN A 470 -22.19 -7.86 -3.08
C GLN A 470 -21.91 -6.37 -2.96
N ASP A 471 -20.94 -5.96 -2.14
CA ASP A 471 -20.56 -4.55 -1.95
C ASP A 471 -20.08 -3.92 -3.26
N ILE A 472 -19.29 -4.63 -4.07
CA ILE A 472 -18.85 -4.16 -5.39
C ILE A 472 -20.05 -3.98 -6.31
N MET A 473 -20.98 -4.93 -6.35
CA MET A 473 -22.18 -4.84 -7.19
C MET A 473 -23.10 -3.67 -6.78
N GLU A 474 -23.29 -3.44 -5.48
CA GLU A 474 -24.02 -2.29 -4.96
C GLU A 474 -23.31 -0.96 -5.34
N THR A 475 -21.97 -0.95 -5.26
CA THR A 475 -21.16 0.21 -5.66
C THR A 475 -21.26 0.50 -7.15
N ILE A 476 -21.34 -0.51 -8.00
CA ILE A 476 -21.55 -0.38 -9.45
C ILE A 476 -22.89 0.35 -9.73
N ASN A 477 -23.95 0.06 -8.99
CA ASN A 477 -25.28 0.65 -9.21
C ASN A 477 -25.29 2.18 -9.05
N VAL A 478 -24.36 2.74 -8.24
CA VAL A 478 -24.22 4.18 -8.03
C VAL A 478 -23.04 4.79 -8.80
N SER A 479 -22.39 3.98 -9.63
CA SER A 479 -21.22 4.36 -10.43
C SER A 479 -21.61 4.68 -11.88
N ARG A 480 -20.79 5.46 -12.56
CA ARG A 480 -20.91 5.71 -14.00
C ARG A 480 -20.08 4.69 -14.76
N ARG A 481 -20.70 3.95 -15.66
CA ARG A 481 -19.98 3.11 -16.61
C ARG A 481 -19.22 3.98 -17.63
N ILE A 482 -17.99 3.59 -17.90
CA ILE A 482 -17.17 4.17 -18.98
C ILE A 482 -17.49 3.38 -20.26
N ASP A 483 -18.06 4.06 -21.23
CA ASP A 483 -18.47 3.52 -22.53
C ASP A 483 -17.78 4.25 -23.68
N ASP A 484 -18.09 3.83 -24.93
CA ASP A 484 -17.53 4.45 -26.12
C ASP A 484 -17.92 5.92 -26.28
N GLU A 485 -19.11 6.30 -25.82
CA GLU A 485 -19.57 7.69 -25.88
C GLU A 485 -18.72 8.57 -24.94
N TRP A 486 -18.48 8.08 -23.72
CA TRP A 486 -17.61 8.76 -22.76
C TRP A 486 -16.18 8.91 -23.29
N LEU A 487 -15.61 7.83 -23.88
CA LEU A 487 -14.25 7.82 -24.41
C LEU A 487 -14.10 8.81 -25.58
N ARG A 488 -15.10 8.93 -26.46
CA ARG A 488 -15.10 9.90 -27.57
C ARG A 488 -15.14 11.36 -27.11
N ARG A 489 -15.69 11.64 -25.92
CA ARG A 489 -15.76 13.00 -25.35
C ARG A 489 -14.45 13.46 -24.74
N VAL A 490 -13.44 12.59 -24.56
CA VAL A 490 -12.14 12.96 -24.00
C VAL A 490 -11.36 13.77 -25.05
N PRO A 491 -10.98 15.04 -24.74
CA PRO A 491 -10.21 15.85 -25.69
C PRO A 491 -8.87 15.19 -26.00
N TRP A 492 -8.50 15.16 -27.28
CA TRP A 492 -7.24 14.52 -27.73
C TRP A 492 -5.98 15.09 -27.06
N ILE A 493 -5.96 16.39 -26.75
CA ILE A 493 -4.86 17.03 -26.00
C ILE A 493 -4.71 16.40 -24.61
N ARG A 494 -5.82 16.13 -23.91
CA ARG A 494 -5.79 15.44 -22.60
C ARG A 494 -5.29 14.02 -22.73
N SER A 495 -5.63 13.33 -23.79
CA SER A 495 -5.15 11.97 -24.08
C SER A 495 -3.63 11.96 -24.27
N ILE A 496 -3.08 12.91 -25.05
CA ILE A 496 -1.63 13.05 -25.23
C ILE A 496 -0.94 13.39 -23.90
N MET A 497 -1.44 14.37 -23.15
CA MET A 497 -0.87 14.74 -21.85
C MET A 497 -0.87 13.55 -20.89
N ALA A 498 -1.96 12.80 -20.83
CA ALA A 498 -2.05 11.60 -19.99
C ALA A 498 -1.07 10.50 -20.43
N SER A 499 -0.87 10.33 -21.74
CA SER A 499 0.12 9.38 -22.28
C SER A 499 1.55 9.79 -21.94
N VAL A 500 1.88 11.08 -22.01
CA VAL A 500 3.19 11.59 -21.58
C VAL A 500 3.39 11.40 -20.09
N LEU A 501 2.38 11.73 -19.25
CA LEU A 501 2.43 11.50 -17.81
C LEU A 501 2.60 10.02 -17.46
N ARG A 502 1.98 9.12 -18.23
CA ARG A 502 2.12 7.67 -18.06
C ARG A 502 3.55 7.18 -18.18
N LEU A 503 4.40 7.82 -19.01
CA LEU A 503 5.83 7.50 -19.11
C LEU A 503 6.58 7.72 -17.78
N PHE A 504 6.10 8.65 -16.96
CA PHE A 504 6.68 8.96 -15.65
C PHE A 504 5.94 8.32 -14.48
N ALA A 505 4.93 7.50 -14.76
CA ALA A 505 4.13 6.81 -13.74
C ALA A 505 4.97 6.02 -12.71
N PRO A 506 6.08 5.33 -13.10
CA PRO A 506 6.94 4.63 -12.14
C PRO A 506 7.70 5.54 -11.17
N LEU A 507 7.71 6.86 -11.40
CA LEU A 507 8.36 7.85 -10.53
C LEU A 507 7.36 8.61 -9.63
N LEU A 508 6.07 8.44 -9.85
CA LEU A 508 4.97 9.09 -9.13
C LEU A 508 4.44 8.19 -8.03
#